data_d9984ce24e377a81ab246df0114960cc
#
_entry.id   d9984ce24e377a81ab246df0114960cc
#
_cell.length_a   1.000
_cell.length_b   1.000
_cell.length_c   1.000
_cell.angle_alpha   90.00
_cell.angle_beta   90.00
_cell.angle_gamma   90.00
#
_symmetry.space_group_name_H-M   'P 1'
#
loop_
_entity.id
_entity.type
_entity.pdbx_description
1 polymer ?
#
loop_
_entity_poly.entity_id
_entity_poly.type
_entity_poly.pdbx_seq_one_letter_code
_entity_poly.pdbx_strand_id
1 'polypeptide(L)'
;MNKIYDVIVIGGGPAGIMASISAAKEKNDVLLLEKLPKIAAKLKATGGGKCNLTNTLSTEDFMGKFGKNGRFMTHALAAFTADDLRDFFLSIGVETIAKDGFRVFPADHSSSIILKSLDDEIARLNIEVQCSVDIQTIQKIDDIFIINSKDTIYNSRNIILATGGLGYPTLG
;
A
#
# COMPACT_ATOMS: atom_id res chain seq x y z
N MET A 1 1.76 -29.78 -5.81
CA MET A 1 0.75 -28.98 -5.08
C MET A 1 1.10 -27.51 -5.33
N ASN A 2 0.09 -26.68 -5.62
CA ASN A 2 0.34 -25.24 -5.75
C ASN A 2 0.74 -24.67 -4.39
N LYS A 3 1.69 -23.72 -4.38
CA LYS A 3 2.12 -22.98 -3.17
C LYS A 3 0.89 -22.33 -2.50
N ILE A 4 0.80 -22.42 -1.17
CA ILE A 4 -0.20 -21.68 -0.38
C ILE A 4 0.53 -20.57 0.38
N TYR A 5 0.19 -19.33 0.07
CA TYR A 5 0.73 -18.16 0.77
C TYR A 5 0.00 -17.94 2.10
N ASP A 6 0.67 -17.35 3.07
CA ASP A 6 0.00 -16.91 4.30
C ASP A 6 -0.92 -15.74 4.05
N VAL A 7 -0.45 -14.78 3.22
CA VAL A 7 -1.22 -13.60 2.81
C VAL A 7 -1.00 -13.29 1.33
N ILE A 8 -2.10 -13.11 0.59
CA ILE A 8 -2.05 -12.49 -0.74
C ILE A 8 -2.71 -11.12 -0.66
N VAL A 9 -1.96 -10.10 -1.08
CA VAL A 9 -2.44 -8.72 -1.20
C VAL A 9 -2.79 -8.44 -2.66
N ILE A 10 -3.99 -7.94 -2.92
CA ILE A 10 -4.48 -7.63 -4.27
C ILE A 10 -4.54 -6.11 -4.44
N GLY A 11 -3.67 -5.59 -5.31
CA GLY A 11 -3.48 -4.17 -5.60
C GLY A 11 -2.15 -3.63 -5.07
N GLY A 12 -1.25 -3.28 -5.98
CA GLY A 12 0.11 -2.77 -5.70
C GLY A 12 0.17 -1.25 -5.53
N GLY A 13 -0.92 -0.61 -5.08
CA GLY A 13 -0.95 0.79 -4.67
C GLY A 13 -0.33 1.00 -3.28
N PRO A 14 -0.30 2.27 -2.77
CA PRO A 14 0.29 2.57 -1.46
C PRO A 14 -0.27 1.72 -0.33
N ALA A 15 -1.58 1.50 -0.29
CA ALA A 15 -2.24 0.69 0.73
C ALA A 15 -1.79 -0.78 0.68
N GLY A 16 -1.71 -1.36 -0.53
CA GLY A 16 -1.29 -2.75 -0.69
C GLY A 16 0.19 -2.96 -0.39
N ILE A 17 1.06 -2.02 -0.77
CA ILE A 17 2.48 -2.06 -0.43
C ILE A 17 2.66 -2.03 1.09
N MET A 18 2.02 -1.09 1.80
CA MET A 18 2.10 -1.01 3.26
C MET A 18 1.52 -2.25 3.94
N ALA A 19 0.40 -2.80 3.43
CA ALA A 19 -0.20 -4.03 3.95
C ALA A 19 0.76 -5.23 3.76
N SER A 20 1.42 -5.33 2.61
CA SER A 20 2.40 -6.39 2.32
C SER A 20 3.61 -6.29 3.25
N ILE A 21 4.15 -5.07 3.45
CA ILE A 21 5.26 -4.82 4.37
C ILE A 21 4.86 -5.18 5.81
N SER A 22 3.67 -4.77 6.26
CA SER A 22 3.18 -5.09 7.60
C SER A 22 3.03 -6.60 7.80
N ALA A 23 2.42 -7.30 6.85
CA ALA A 23 2.27 -8.74 6.92
C ALA A 23 3.62 -9.48 6.93
N ALA A 24 4.57 -9.07 6.09
CA ALA A 24 5.89 -9.70 6.02
C ALA A 24 6.74 -9.47 7.28
N LYS A 25 6.59 -8.32 7.96
CA LYS A 25 7.23 -8.06 9.26
C LYS A 25 6.79 -9.05 10.33
N GLU A 26 5.58 -9.59 10.25
CA GLU A 26 5.06 -10.66 11.12
C GLU A 26 5.48 -12.06 10.64
N LYS A 27 6.48 -12.16 9.75
CA LYS A 27 7.06 -13.40 9.21
C LYS A 27 6.11 -14.25 8.37
N ASN A 28 5.09 -13.63 7.79
CA ASN A 28 4.22 -14.30 6.81
C ASN A 28 4.91 -14.41 5.45
N ASP A 29 4.58 -15.47 4.71
CA ASP A 29 4.90 -15.61 3.28
C ASP A 29 3.89 -14.79 2.47
N VAL A 30 4.34 -13.69 1.88
CA VAL A 30 3.48 -12.67 1.26
C VAL A 30 3.67 -12.61 -0.24
N LEU A 31 2.55 -12.62 -0.98
CA LEU A 31 2.49 -12.32 -2.41
C LEU A 31 1.67 -11.04 -2.64
N LEU A 32 2.24 -10.07 -3.35
CA LEU A 32 1.57 -8.87 -3.81
C LEU A 32 1.23 -9.00 -5.31
N LEU A 33 -0.06 -8.94 -5.63
CA LEU A 33 -0.57 -9.01 -7.00
C LEU A 33 -1.01 -7.62 -7.47
N GLU A 34 -0.52 -7.22 -8.65
CA GLU A 34 -0.87 -5.93 -9.27
C GLU A 34 -1.35 -6.15 -10.72
N LYS A 35 -2.44 -5.47 -11.09
CA LYS A 35 -3.01 -5.52 -12.43
C LYS A 35 -2.16 -4.79 -13.46
N LEU A 36 -1.56 -3.67 -13.08
CA LEU A 36 -0.71 -2.87 -13.96
C LEU A 36 0.69 -3.51 -14.10
N PRO A 37 1.46 -3.12 -15.13
CA PRO A 37 2.83 -3.60 -15.33
C PRO A 37 3.82 -3.22 -14.22
N LYS A 38 3.45 -2.28 -13.33
CA LYS A 38 4.28 -1.80 -12.22
C LYS A 38 3.41 -1.43 -11.03
N ILE A 39 3.94 -1.69 -9.81
CA ILE A 39 3.33 -1.20 -8.56
C ILE A 39 3.47 0.32 -8.44
N ALA A 40 2.72 0.91 -7.51
CA ALA A 40 2.79 2.32 -7.11
C ALA A 40 2.52 3.36 -8.22
N ALA A 41 1.80 3.00 -9.29
CA ALA A 41 1.56 3.89 -10.43
C ALA A 41 0.91 5.23 -10.02
N LYS A 42 -0.13 5.20 -9.16
CA LYS A 42 -0.78 6.40 -8.64
C LYS A 42 0.13 7.21 -7.70
N LEU A 43 0.97 6.53 -6.91
CA LEU A 43 1.91 7.18 -6.00
C LEU A 43 2.92 8.05 -6.77
N LYS A 44 3.43 7.55 -7.89
CA LYS A 44 4.34 8.29 -8.76
C LYS A 44 3.73 9.59 -9.28
N ALA A 45 2.43 9.61 -9.55
CA ALA A 45 1.72 10.78 -10.08
C ALA A 45 1.31 11.79 -8.99
N THR A 46 1.34 11.41 -7.71
CA THR A 46 0.84 12.22 -6.60
C THR A 46 1.69 13.48 -6.41
N GLY A 47 1.03 14.60 -6.11
CA GLY A 47 1.71 15.88 -5.83
C GLY A 47 2.53 16.42 -7.01
N GLY A 48 2.16 16.10 -8.26
CA GLY A 48 2.92 16.52 -9.44
C GLY A 48 4.32 15.91 -9.52
N GLY A 49 4.47 14.65 -9.06
CA GLY A 49 5.74 13.95 -9.03
C GLY A 49 6.58 14.18 -7.77
N LYS A 50 6.08 14.99 -6.82
CA LYS A 50 6.76 15.28 -5.54
C LYS A 50 6.38 14.34 -4.41
N CYS A 51 5.32 13.54 -4.58
CA CYS A 51 4.76 12.62 -3.61
C CYS A 51 4.34 13.28 -2.28
N ASN A 52 3.16 13.91 -2.26
CA ASN A 52 2.55 14.36 -1.00
C ASN A 52 2.14 13.14 -0.17
N LEU A 53 2.86 12.87 0.92
CA LEU A 53 2.68 11.67 1.75
C LEU A 53 1.53 11.81 2.74
N THR A 54 1.50 12.92 3.46
CA THR A 54 0.53 13.21 4.52
C THR A 54 0.50 14.71 4.81
N ASN A 55 -0.08 15.09 5.93
CA ASN A 55 -0.11 16.47 6.44
C ASN A 55 0.20 16.49 7.94
N THR A 56 0.31 17.70 8.52
CA THR A 56 0.68 17.94 9.92
C THR A 56 -0.52 18.15 10.84
N LEU A 57 -1.75 17.89 10.37
CA LEU A 57 -2.93 18.00 11.23
C LEU A 57 -2.91 16.95 12.34
N SER A 58 -3.50 17.31 13.48
CA SER A 58 -3.86 16.30 14.48
C SER A 58 -4.80 15.24 13.87
N THR A 59 -4.84 14.06 14.43
CA THR A 59 -5.76 12.99 13.98
C THR A 59 -7.21 13.47 13.99
N GLU A 60 -7.61 14.25 15.00
CA GLU A 60 -8.97 14.79 15.13
C GLU A 60 -9.27 15.81 14.01
N ASP A 61 -8.38 16.78 13.79
CA ASP A 61 -8.55 17.77 12.73
C ASP A 61 -8.55 17.12 11.35
N PHE A 62 -7.71 16.11 11.14
CA PHE A 62 -7.67 15.35 9.89
C PHE A 62 -9.00 14.62 9.65
N MET A 63 -9.52 13.90 10.64
CA MET A 63 -10.85 13.26 10.54
C MET A 63 -11.95 14.29 10.25
N GLY A 64 -11.88 15.47 10.86
CA GLY A 64 -12.82 16.58 10.62
C GLY A 64 -12.93 16.99 9.15
N LYS A 65 -11.85 16.86 8.35
CA LYS A 65 -11.85 17.17 6.90
C LYS A 65 -12.74 16.23 6.08
N PHE A 66 -13.09 15.07 6.59
CA PHE A 66 -14.01 14.12 5.96
C PHE A 66 -15.47 14.31 6.40
N GLY A 67 -15.76 15.34 7.19
CA GLY A 67 -17.11 15.64 7.69
C GLY A 67 -17.70 14.43 8.43
N LYS A 68 -18.97 14.09 8.16
CA LYS A 68 -19.66 12.98 8.83
C LYS A 68 -18.99 11.60 8.67
N ASN A 69 -18.19 11.43 7.64
CA ASN A 69 -17.50 10.16 7.34
C ASN A 69 -16.16 10.03 8.10
N GLY A 70 -15.66 11.10 8.73
CA GLY A 70 -14.35 11.08 9.43
C GLY A 70 -14.28 10.02 10.53
N ARG A 71 -15.38 9.75 11.23
CA ARG A 71 -15.44 8.72 12.29
C ARG A 71 -15.11 7.30 11.80
N PHE A 72 -15.33 7.02 10.52
CA PHE A 72 -14.96 5.73 9.93
C PHE A 72 -13.45 5.45 10.04
N MET A 73 -12.63 6.51 10.05
CA MET A 73 -11.18 6.40 10.07
C MET A 73 -10.59 6.30 11.49
N THR A 74 -11.40 6.40 12.55
CA THR A 74 -10.92 6.49 13.93
C THR A 74 -9.95 5.37 14.29
N HIS A 75 -10.32 4.12 14.03
CA HIS A 75 -9.48 2.96 14.39
C HIS A 75 -8.20 2.89 13.55
N ALA A 76 -8.30 3.20 12.25
CA ALA A 76 -7.14 3.18 11.36
C ALA A 76 -6.12 4.25 11.75
N LEU A 77 -6.58 5.48 12.05
CA LEU A 77 -5.70 6.59 12.43
C LEU A 77 -5.18 6.48 13.87
N ALA A 78 -5.89 5.76 14.74
CA ALA A 78 -5.38 5.44 16.09
C ALA A 78 -4.27 4.36 16.03
N ALA A 79 -4.34 3.46 15.05
CA ALA A 79 -3.35 2.40 14.87
C ALA A 79 -2.11 2.86 14.07
N PHE A 80 -2.27 3.86 13.18
CA PHE A 80 -1.20 4.36 12.32
C PHE A 80 -1.43 5.83 11.98
N THR A 81 -0.70 6.70 12.65
CA THR A 81 -0.83 8.16 12.55
C THR A 81 0.00 8.75 11.39
N ALA A 82 -0.10 10.06 11.18
CA ALA A 82 0.77 10.78 10.24
C ALA A 82 2.24 10.75 10.69
N ASP A 83 2.51 10.78 11.99
CA ASP A 83 3.87 10.69 12.52
C ASP A 83 4.42 9.27 12.39
N ASP A 84 3.63 8.22 12.64
CA ASP A 84 4.04 6.84 12.38
C ASP A 84 4.41 6.61 10.90
N LEU A 85 3.68 7.24 9.97
CA LEU A 85 4.03 7.19 8.55
C LEU A 85 5.39 7.85 8.26
N ARG A 86 5.67 8.98 8.89
CA ARG A 86 6.95 9.69 8.76
C ARG A 86 8.10 8.88 9.36
N ASP A 87 7.88 8.29 10.53
CA ASP A 87 8.85 7.41 11.19
C ASP A 87 9.12 6.15 10.38
N PHE A 88 8.09 5.58 9.77
CA PHE A 88 8.25 4.48 8.82
C PHE A 88 9.18 4.88 7.67
N PHE A 89 8.92 6.02 7.00
CA PHE A 89 9.77 6.46 5.90
C PHE A 89 11.20 6.77 6.36
N LEU A 90 11.37 7.39 7.53
CA LEU A 90 12.70 7.61 8.12
C LEU A 90 13.43 6.30 8.35
N SER A 91 12.74 5.27 8.84
CA SER A 91 13.32 3.93 9.09
C SER A 91 13.81 3.22 7.84
N ILE A 92 13.30 3.59 6.66
CA ILE A 92 13.74 3.09 5.36
C ILE A 92 14.57 4.12 4.58
N GLY A 93 15.14 5.10 5.30
CA GLY A 93 16.12 6.06 4.75
C GLY A 93 15.53 7.26 4.02
N VAL A 94 14.25 7.59 4.23
CA VAL A 94 13.61 8.75 3.61
C VAL A 94 13.24 9.80 4.65
N GLU A 95 13.95 10.92 4.66
CA GLU A 95 13.59 12.09 5.45
C GLU A 95 12.37 12.79 4.83
N THR A 96 11.48 13.31 5.70
CA THR A 96 10.27 14.03 5.30
C THR A 96 10.23 15.44 5.87
N ILE A 97 9.71 16.39 5.11
CA ILE A 97 9.60 17.79 5.49
C ILE A 97 8.21 18.36 5.20
N ALA A 98 7.83 19.40 5.95
CA ALA A 98 6.61 20.19 5.76
C ALA A 98 6.98 21.67 5.64
N LYS A 99 7.54 22.09 4.49
CA LYS A 99 8.02 23.49 4.28
C LYS A 99 6.92 24.53 4.39
N ASP A 100 5.70 24.20 4.02
CA ASP A 100 4.54 25.08 4.14
C ASP A 100 3.81 24.94 5.50
N GLY A 101 4.40 24.18 6.42
CA GLY A 101 3.81 23.89 7.73
C GLY A 101 2.61 22.93 7.67
N PHE A 102 2.24 22.42 6.49
CA PHE A 102 1.04 21.60 6.33
C PHE A 102 1.28 20.31 5.55
N ARG A 103 1.72 20.39 4.29
CA ARG A 103 1.91 19.23 3.42
C ARG A 103 3.27 18.57 3.65
N VAL A 104 3.27 17.27 3.83
CA VAL A 104 4.48 16.47 4.08
C VAL A 104 4.96 15.82 2.78
N PHE A 105 6.19 16.10 2.40
CA PHE A 105 6.86 15.56 1.23
C PHE A 105 8.20 14.91 1.64
N PRO A 106 8.78 14.04 0.81
CA PRO A 106 10.20 13.69 0.96
C PRO A 106 11.08 14.94 0.85
N ALA A 107 12.19 14.97 1.58
CA ALA A 107 13.06 16.15 1.70
C ALA A 107 13.62 16.64 0.35
N ASP A 108 13.87 15.72 -0.57
CA ASP A 108 14.33 16.00 -1.94
C ASP A 108 13.19 16.35 -2.93
N HIS A 109 11.94 16.38 -2.47
CA HIS A 109 10.75 16.62 -3.30
C HIS A 109 10.62 15.68 -4.52
N SER A 110 11.12 14.44 -4.45
CA SER A 110 11.07 13.48 -5.53
C SER A 110 10.27 12.23 -5.15
N SER A 111 9.26 11.88 -5.94
CA SER A 111 8.56 10.60 -5.77
C SER A 111 9.48 9.39 -6.02
N SER A 112 10.60 9.58 -6.74
CA SER A 112 11.52 8.50 -7.07
C SER A 112 12.21 7.91 -5.84
N ILE A 113 12.52 8.73 -4.83
CA ILE A 113 13.15 8.22 -3.60
C ILE A 113 12.16 7.35 -2.82
N ILE A 114 10.89 7.77 -2.75
CA ILE A 114 9.82 6.99 -2.12
C ILE A 114 9.65 5.64 -2.80
N LEU A 115 9.58 5.62 -4.15
CA LEU A 115 9.41 4.39 -4.91
C LEU A 115 10.59 3.45 -4.69
N LYS A 116 11.83 3.99 -4.80
CA LYS A 116 13.04 3.20 -4.59
C LYS A 116 13.09 2.60 -3.19
N SER A 117 12.85 3.39 -2.14
CA SER A 117 12.90 2.91 -0.76
C SER A 117 11.82 1.87 -0.45
N LEU A 118 10.64 1.98 -1.05
CA LEU A 118 9.60 0.95 -0.94
C LEU A 118 10.00 -0.33 -1.68
N ASP A 119 10.58 -0.24 -2.88
CA ASP A 119 11.08 -1.39 -3.63
C ASP A 119 12.22 -2.10 -2.86
N ASP A 120 13.16 -1.33 -2.29
CA ASP A 120 14.25 -1.86 -1.46
C ASP A 120 13.70 -2.58 -0.20
N GLU A 121 12.67 -2.03 0.45
CA GLU A 121 12.05 -2.64 1.63
C GLU A 121 11.26 -3.92 1.27
N ILE A 122 10.53 -3.92 0.14
CA ILE A 122 9.87 -5.12 -0.41
C ILE A 122 10.90 -6.24 -0.64
N ALA A 123 12.02 -5.91 -1.27
CA ALA A 123 13.10 -6.86 -1.51
C ALA A 123 13.74 -7.37 -0.21
N ARG A 124 14.01 -6.47 0.75
CA ARG A 124 14.58 -6.81 2.07
C ARG A 124 13.71 -7.79 2.86
N LEU A 125 12.40 -7.65 2.73
CA LEU A 125 11.42 -8.51 3.41
C LEU A 125 11.04 -9.77 2.61
N ASN A 126 11.67 -10.00 1.43
CA ASN A 126 11.39 -11.12 0.53
C ASN A 126 9.92 -11.22 0.12
N ILE A 127 9.23 -10.09 -0.05
CA ILE A 127 7.87 -10.05 -0.54
C ILE A 127 7.87 -10.38 -2.03
N GLU A 128 7.16 -11.43 -2.41
CA GLU A 128 6.98 -11.76 -3.83
C GLU A 128 6.01 -10.78 -4.48
N VAL A 129 6.38 -10.22 -5.65
CA VAL A 129 5.54 -9.26 -6.39
C VAL A 129 5.31 -9.78 -7.80
N GLN A 130 4.04 -9.87 -8.20
CA GLN A 130 3.66 -10.21 -9.55
C GLN A 130 2.78 -9.12 -10.13
N CYS A 131 3.25 -8.52 -11.23
CA CYS A 131 2.54 -7.48 -11.98
C CYS A 131 1.86 -8.06 -13.23
N SER A 132 0.98 -7.27 -13.84
CA SER A 132 0.18 -7.67 -15.00
C SER A 132 -0.75 -8.86 -14.71
N VAL A 133 -1.22 -8.97 -13.46
CA VAL A 133 -2.12 -10.02 -12.99
C VAL A 133 -3.53 -9.46 -12.84
N ASP A 134 -4.42 -9.81 -13.78
CA ASP A 134 -5.84 -9.41 -13.74
C ASP A 134 -6.68 -10.49 -13.06
N ILE A 135 -7.09 -10.21 -11.81
CA ILE A 135 -7.89 -11.14 -11.00
C ILE A 135 -9.33 -11.15 -11.52
N GLN A 136 -9.83 -12.36 -11.80
CA GLN A 136 -11.17 -12.59 -12.32
C GLN A 136 -12.16 -13.00 -11.23
N THR A 137 -11.75 -13.94 -10.36
CA THR A 137 -12.61 -14.42 -9.28
C THR A 137 -11.81 -14.71 -8.01
N ILE A 138 -12.48 -14.57 -6.88
CA ILE A 138 -11.98 -14.97 -5.56
C ILE A 138 -13.05 -15.82 -4.92
N GLN A 139 -12.67 -17.01 -4.46
CA GLN A 139 -13.54 -17.94 -3.76
C GLN A 139 -12.86 -18.40 -2.47
N LYS A 140 -13.63 -18.66 -1.43
CA LYS A 140 -13.14 -19.33 -0.23
C LYS A 140 -13.70 -20.74 -0.19
N ILE A 141 -12.82 -21.73 -0.20
CA ILE A 141 -13.17 -23.14 -0.06
C ILE A 141 -12.47 -23.65 1.19
N ASP A 142 -13.23 -24.11 2.15
CA ASP A 142 -12.77 -24.39 3.50
C ASP A 142 -12.04 -23.17 4.08
N ASP A 143 -10.77 -23.30 4.47
CA ASP A 143 -9.98 -22.22 5.04
C ASP A 143 -8.99 -21.58 4.03
N ILE A 144 -9.12 -21.88 2.74
CA ILE A 144 -8.21 -21.40 1.69
C ILE A 144 -8.97 -20.50 0.72
N PHE A 145 -8.39 -19.34 0.43
CA PHE A 145 -8.81 -18.49 -0.68
C PHE A 145 -8.18 -18.98 -1.97
N ILE A 146 -9.01 -19.21 -2.98
CA ILE A 146 -8.64 -19.54 -4.34
C ILE A 146 -8.84 -18.29 -5.18
N ILE A 147 -7.75 -17.75 -5.72
CA ILE A 147 -7.73 -16.50 -6.49
C ILE A 147 -7.41 -16.88 -7.94
N ASN A 148 -8.36 -16.69 -8.85
CA ASN A 148 -8.18 -16.99 -10.25
C ASN A 148 -7.84 -15.71 -11.01
N SER A 149 -6.73 -15.70 -11.70
CA SER A 149 -6.42 -14.75 -12.76
C SER A 149 -6.70 -15.39 -14.13
N LYS A 150 -6.45 -14.62 -15.19
CA LYS A 150 -6.61 -15.14 -16.55
C LYS A 150 -5.76 -16.39 -16.81
N ASP A 151 -4.53 -16.43 -16.28
CA ASP A 151 -3.52 -17.41 -16.67
C ASP A 151 -3.05 -18.28 -15.48
N THR A 152 -3.40 -17.93 -14.24
CA THR A 152 -2.85 -18.60 -13.04
C THR A 152 -3.86 -18.65 -11.91
N ILE A 153 -3.77 -19.71 -11.09
CA ILE A 153 -4.53 -19.87 -9.87
C ILE A 153 -3.57 -19.75 -8.68
N TYR A 154 -3.91 -18.87 -7.73
CA TYR A 154 -3.18 -18.67 -6.49
C TYR A 154 -3.99 -19.14 -5.30
N ASN A 155 -3.32 -19.67 -4.28
CA ASN A 155 -3.94 -20.11 -3.04
C ASN A 155 -3.37 -19.36 -1.85
N SER A 156 -4.23 -18.95 -0.91
CA SER A 156 -3.81 -18.21 0.28
C SER A 156 -4.67 -18.52 1.49
N ARG A 157 -4.09 -18.45 2.68
CA ARG A 157 -4.83 -18.51 3.95
C ARG A 157 -5.62 -17.22 4.20
N ASN A 158 -5.05 -16.09 3.84
CA ASN A 158 -5.65 -14.77 4.03
C ASN A 158 -5.50 -13.92 2.78
N ILE A 159 -6.44 -12.98 2.58
CA ILE A 159 -6.35 -11.98 1.50
C ILE A 159 -6.55 -10.58 2.06
N ILE A 160 -5.87 -9.62 1.44
CA ILE A 160 -6.09 -8.19 1.67
C ILE A 160 -6.46 -7.55 0.34
N LEU A 161 -7.64 -6.94 0.28
CA LEU A 161 -8.09 -6.21 -0.91
C LEU A 161 -7.68 -4.74 -0.79
N ALA A 162 -6.74 -4.31 -1.63
CA ALA A 162 -6.19 -2.97 -1.67
C ALA A 162 -6.27 -2.36 -3.09
N THR A 163 -7.35 -2.64 -3.80
CA THR A 163 -7.55 -2.32 -5.23
C THR A 163 -7.71 -0.83 -5.52
N GLY A 164 -7.81 0.01 -4.48
CA GLY A 164 -7.93 1.45 -4.63
C GLY A 164 -9.33 1.91 -5.03
N GLY A 165 -9.41 3.11 -5.58
CA GLY A 165 -10.66 3.74 -5.99
C GLY A 165 -10.66 4.08 -7.49
N LEU A 166 -11.82 4.55 -8.00
CA LEU A 166 -12.06 4.86 -9.41
C LEU A 166 -11.38 6.16 -9.91
N GLY A 167 -10.68 6.90 -9.04
CA GLY A 167 -9.91 8.07 -9.46
C GLY A 167 -8.74 7.65 -10.37
N TYR A 168 -8.54 8.38 -11.48
CA TYR A 168 -7.56 8.06 -12.51
C TYR A 168 -7.76 6.64 -13.10
N PRO A 169 -8.82 6.43 -13.92
CA PRO A 169 -9.18 5.10 -14.44
C PRO A 169 -8.07 4.37 -15.19
N THR A 170 -7.11 5.12 -15.78
CA THR A 170 -5.95 4.56 -16.50
C THR A 170 -4.82 4.10 -15.59
N LEU A 171 -4.89 4.37 -14.30
CA LEU A 171 -3.88 4.00 -13.30
C LEU A 171 -4.39 2.96 -12.29
N GLY A 172 -5.40 2.21 -12.65
CA GLY A 172 -5.97 1.11 -11.85
C GLY A 172 -7.28 1.45 -11.16
#